data_6c3686d0ef82242b23ebeca85fece6b7
#
_entry.id   6c3686d0ef82242b23ebeca85fece6b7
#
_cell.length_a   1.000
_cell.length_b   1.000
_cell.length_c   1.000
_cell.angle_alpha   90.00
_cell.angle_beta   90.00
_cell.angle_gamma   90.00
#
_symmetry.space_group_name_H-M   'P 1'
#
loop_
_entity.id
_entity.type
_entity.pdbx_description
1 polymer ?
#
loop_
_entity_poly.entity_id
_entity_poly.type
_entity_poly.pdbx_seq_one_letter_code
_entity_poly.pdbx_strand_id
1 'polypeptide(L)'
;MRSVKSLYVLGAAYVSGVLGSNSTPIYALSTDSHFAFVLEEYLALSNAGGAGTGEVLRAASQIIPGDFESWHSEFKFLADALHTKATSIDSKRFPVSAREAYFRASSYYRAADFYLHGNQSDPRINSLWNSALADFDAATSLLPIPPIRKNLTANGFTIPIIYFPAQPQPSTNSHHGRQPSVKTPTVIVGTGYDGNQEALYHTIGRSILERGWNYVSYEGPGQPTVRRQQNAGFIDNWWDVVSPIVDYLETRDDVDTKKIALAGLSFGGILAPRAASREHRLSAVLAIDGLMNLQKTINLGDQLTAIFKSGNKTVFDKVMTSVMNNSSMPTNLRWGIAQGTWAFNTTSPFEWFTGLGKVTAEADTLANVTSPVLVAEGEHDTIAPGQAVSMYETLGDLATYNLFRTELGAGEHCQLGAEAQLAQVGLDWLLDIWDKVQIPKNTTGGTY
;
A
#
# COMPACT_ATOMS: atom_id res chain seq x y z
N MET A 1 -28.03 -34.25 14.84
CA MET A 1 -26.79 -33.90 15.56
C MET A 1 -25.63 -34.78 15.06
N ARG A 2 -25.19 -34.57 13.85
CA ARG A 2 -23.89 -35.11 13.39
C ARG A 2 -22.99 -33.90 13.10
N SER A 3 -22.26 -33.68 14.03
CA SER A 3 -20.87 -33.33 14.26
C SER A 3 -20.29 -32.17 13.45
N VAL A 4 -20.27 -31.03 14.10
CA VAL A 4 -19.43 -29.86 13.79
C VAL A 4 -17.91 -30.20 13.80
N LYS A 5 -17.53 -31.42 14.25
CA LYS A 5 -16.13 -31.87 14.32
C LYS A 5 -15.44 -32.09 12.96
N SER A 6 -16.18 -32.25 11.86
CA SER A 6 -15.57 -32.43 10.51
C SER A 6 -15.22 -31.13 9.82
N LEU A 7 -15.63 -29.97 10.30
CA LEU A 7 -15.26 -28.66 9.72
C LEU A 7 -13.85 -28.19 10.12
N TYR A 8 -13.27 -28.79 11.18
CA TYR A 8 -11.94 -28.39 11.70
C TYR A 8 -10.75 -28.95 10.90
N VAL A 9 -10.98 -29.91 10.00
CA VAL A 9 -9.89 -30.55 9.23
C VAL A 9 -9.55 -29.81 7.95
N LEU A 10 -10.40 -28.89 7.48
CA LEU A 10 -10.22 -28.19 6.21
C LEU A 10 -9.25 -27.00 6.25
N GLY A 11 -8.82 -26.56 7.43
CA GLY A 11 -7.85 -25.45 7.58
C GLY A 11 -6.38 -25.85 7.43
N ALA A 12 -6.06 -27.15 7.51
CA ALA A 12 -4.66 -27.61 7.52
C ALA A 12 -4.08 -27.97 6.13
N ALA A 13 -4.89 -27.97 5.08
CA ALA A 13 -4.45 -28.38 3.73
C ALA A 13 -3.92 -27.22 2.84
N TYR A 14 -3.74 -26.04 3.40
CA TYR A 14 -3.56 -24.81 2.61
C TYR A 14 -2.12 -24.31 2.45
N VAL A 15 -1.13 -24.97 3.02
CA VAL A 15 0.30 -24.58 2.90
C VAL A 15 1.07 -25.43 1.89
N SER A 16 0.45 -26.39 1.24
CA SER A 16 1.19 -27.40 0.46
C SER A 16 0.95 -27.36 -1.06
N GLY A 17 0.54 -26.26 -1.63
CA GLY A 17 0.12 -26.19 -3.04
C GLY A 17 0.97 -25.35 -3.99
N VAL A 18 2.12 -24.82 -3.59
CA VAL A 18 3.08 -24.22 -4.54
C VAL A 18 4.27 -25.16 -4.71
N LEU A 19 4.10 -26.17 -5.52
CA LEU A 19 5.21 -26.96 -6.07
C LEU A 19 5.74 -26.23 -7.29
N GLY A 20 6.87 -25.52 -7.16
CA GLY A 20 7.49 -25.00 -8.36
C GLY A 20 8.73 -24.13 -8.24
N SER A 21 9.20 -23.76 -7.06
CA SER A 21 10.57 -23.27 -6.94
C SER A 21 11.15 -23.66 -5.59
N ASN A 22 12.39 -24.17 -5.57
CA ASN A 22 13.17 -24.38 -4.35
C ASN A 22 13.68 -23.07 -3.73
N SER A 23 12.99 -21.94 -3.95
CA SER A 23 13.34 -20.65 -3.36
C SER A 23 12.72 -20.57 -1.98
N THR A 24 13.54 -20.75 -0.96
CA THR A 24 13.19 -20.39 0.41
C THR A 24 13.02 -18.87 0.46
N PRO A 25 11.98 -18.32 1.13
CA PRO A 25 11.89 -16.90 1.39
C PRO A 25 13.22 -16.39 1.95
N ILE A 26 13.68 -15.22 1.47
CA ILE A 26 14.99 -14.68 1.85
C ILE A 26 15.04 -14.34 3.32
N TYR A 27 13.89 -14.02 3.91
CA TYR A 27 13.75 -13.55 5.27
C TYR A 27 12.90 -14.52 6.11
N ALA A 28 13.35 -14.80 7.31
CA ALA A 28 12.65 -15.64 8.29
C ALA A 28 12.78 -15.02 9.70
N LEU A 29 12.21 -13.81 9.86
CA LEU A 29 12.25 -13.11 11.16
C LEU A 29 11.29 -13.68 12.19
N SER A 30 10.43 -14.61 11.81
CA SER A 30 9.52 -15.37 12.69
C SER A 30 9.28 -16.77 12.13
N THR A 31 8.92 -17.70 13.00
CA THR A 31 8.41 -19.03 12.59
C THR A 31 6.93 -18.98 12.15
N ASP A 32 6.21 -17.91 12.46
CA ASP A 32 4.91 -17.59 11.87
C ASP A 32 5.14 -16.87 10.56
N SER A 33 4.69 -17.42 9.45
CA SER A 33 4.97 -16.90 8.10
C SER A 33 4.37 -15.52 7.86
N HIS A 34 3.21 -15.23 8.45
CA HIS A 34 2.59 -13.92 8.30
C HIS A 34 3.31 -12.85 9.13
N PHE A 35 3.73 -13.21 10.36
CA PHE A 35 4.57 -12.31 11.15
C PHE A 35 5.94 -12.09 10.48
N ALA A 36 6.52 -13.12 9.87
CA ALA A 36 7.76 -12.96 9.12
C ALA A 36 7.63 -11.92 8.00
N PHE A 37 6.56 -12.03 7.19
CA PHE A 37 6.26 -11.09 6.10
C PHE A 37 6.05 -9.65 6.60
N VAL A 38 5.23 -9.46 7.65
CA VAL A 38 4.96 -8.11 8.18
C VAL A 38 6.18 -7.52 8.91
N LEU A 39 7.01 -8.35 9.56
CA LEU A 39 8.29 -7.89 10.12
C LEU A 39 9.26 -7.42 9.05
N GLU A 40 9.28 -8.08 7.90
CA GLU A 40 10.04 -7.66 6.73
C GLU A 40 9.58 -6.30 6.20
N GLU A 41 8.25 -6.06 6.14
CA GLU A 41 7.68 -4.76 5.78
C GLU A 41 8.26 -3.63 6.65
N TYR A 42 8.24 -3.81 8.00
CA TYR A 42 8.82 -2.80 8.89
C TYR A 42 10.34 -2.73 8.80
N LEU A 43 11.03 -3.84 8.54
CA LEU A 43 12.47 -3.82 8.31
C LEU A 43 12.83 -3.02 7.05
N ALA A 44 12.07 -3.20 5.98
CA ALA A 44 12.26 -2.52 4.70
C ALA A 44 12.15 -0.98 4.82
N LEU A 45 11.27 -0.47 5.70
CA LEU A 45 11.18 0.97 5.96
C LEU A 45 12.49 1.58 6.47
N SER A 46 13.43 0.77 6.99
CA SER A 46 14.74 1.25 7.43
C SER A 46 15.59 1.82 6.31
N ASN A 47 15.36 1.40 5.05
CA ASN A 47 16.05 1.90 3.87
C ASN A 47 15.85 3.42 3.66
N ALA A 48 14.73 3.94 4.13
CA ALA A 48 14.34 5.35 3.97
C ALA A 48 14.04 6.06 5.31
N GLY A 49 14.54 5.54 6.44
CA GLY A 49 14.44 6.17 7.76
C GLY A 49 13.09 6.02 8.46
N GLY A 50 12.20 5.17 7.96
CA GLY A 50 10.91 4.86 8.58
C GLY A 50 11.01 3.83 9.72
N ALA A 51 12.13 3.12 9.82
CA ALA A 51 12.42 2.17 10.90
C ALA A 51 13.92 2.11 11.18
N GLY A 52 14.31 1.43 12.24
CA GLY A 52 15.69 1.09 12.55
C GLY A 52 15.89 -0.42 12.47
N THR A 53 16.83 -0.89 11.65
CA THR A 53 17.11 -2.33 11.49
C THR A 53 17.28 -3.04 12.84
N GLY A 54 18.10 -2.50 13.75
CA GLY A 54 18.32 -3.10 15.08
C GLY A 54 17.07 -3.09 15.97
N GLU A 55 16.20 -2.08 15.80
CA GLU A 55 14.94 -1.95 16.53
C GLU A 55 13.95 -3.04 16.09
N VAL A 56 13.78 -3.25 14.78
CA VAL A 56 12.89 -4.29 14.24
C VAL A 56 13.41 -5.68 14.57
N LEU A 57 14.71 -5.94 14.41
CA LEU A 57 15.32 -7.22 14.80
C LEU A 57 15.16 -7.52 16.30
N ARG A 58 15.26 -6.49 17.15
CA ARG A 58 14.99 -6.63 18.59
C ARG A 58 13.53 -7.01 18.83
N ALA A 59 12.56 -6.30 18.20
CA ALA A 59 11.14 -6.65 18.33
C ALA A 59 10.86 -8.08 17.86
N ALA A 60 11.37 -8.45 16.68
CA ALA A 60 11.22 -9.80 16.12
C ALA A 60 11.70 -10.90 17.09
N SER A 61 12.80 -10.64 17.84
CA SER A 61 13.35 -11.60 18.80
C SER A 61 12.51 -11.79 20.06
N GLN A 62 11.56 -10.88 20.35
CA GLN A 62 10.72 -10.89 21.54
C GLN A 62 9.26 -11.27 21.22
N ILE A 63 8.82 -11.05 19.99
CA ILE A 63 7.45 -11.36 19.56
C ILE A 63 7.23 -12.87 19.57
N ILE A 64 6.14 -13.29 20.22
CA ILE A 64 5.72 -14.70 20.26
C ILE A 64 4.95 -15.00 18.95
N PRO A 65 5.38 -15.98 18.13
CA PRO A 65 4.71 -16.30 16.88
C PRO A 65 3.22 -16.58 17.05
N GLY A 66 2.37 -15.90 16.26
CA GLY A 66 0.91 -16.01 16.28
C GLY A 66 0.20 -15.27 17.41
N ASP A 67 0.92 -14.63 18.34
CA ASP A 67 0.37 -13.86 19.45
C ASP A 67 0.29 -12.37 19.10
N PHE A 68 -0.92 -11.87 18.80
CA PHE A 68 -1.19 -10.49 18.43
C PHE A 68 -0.92 -9.48 19.55
N GLU A 69 -1.08 -9.89 20.81
CA GLU A 69 -0.80 -9.01 21.95
C GLU A 69 0.71 -8.86 22.20
N SER A 70 1.50 -9.91 21.97
CA SER A 70 2.97 -9.80 22.03
C SER A 70 3.48 -8.85 20.92
N TRP A 71 2.94 -8.95 19.71
CA TRP A 71 3.23 -8.03 18.61
C TRP A 71 2.93 -6.57 18.98
N HIS A 72 1.72 -6.31 19.46
CA HIS A 72 1.30 -5.00 19.93
C HIS A 72 2.27 -4.45 20.99
N SER A 73 2.58 -5.26 22.00
CA SER A 73 3.38 -4.83 23.15
C SER A 73 4.81 -4.44 22.74
N GLU A 74 5.44 -5.22 21.86
CA GLU A 74 6.81 -5.00 21.46
C GLU A 74 6.96 -3.76 20.55
N PHE A 75 6.05 -3.58 19.61
CA PHE A 75 6.08 -2.38 18.78
C PHE A 75 5.64 -1.12 19.53
N LYS A 76 4.67 -1.23 20.46
CA LYS A 76 4.31 -0.11 21.32
C LYS A 76 5.46 0.32 22.22
N PHE A 77 6.23 -0.62 22.77
CA PHE A 77 7.42 -0.32 23.54
C PHE A 77 8.43 0.51 22.73
N LEU A 78 8.72 0.10 21.51
CA LEU A 78 9.61 0.85 20.61
C LEU A 78 9.06 2.24 20.28
N ALA A 79 7.77 2.32 19.95
CA ALA A 79 7.11 3.58 19.63
C ALA A 79 7.19 4.59 20.77
N ASP A 80 6.82 4.17 22.01
CA ASP A 80 6.86 5.02 23.19
C ASP A 80 8.29 5.49 23.52
N ALA A 81 9.27 4.59 23.42
CA ALA A 81 10.66 4.92 23.67
C ALA A 81 11.21 5.96 22.68
N LEU A 82 10.87 5.81 21.39
CA LEU A 82 11.31 6.73 20.35
C LEU A 82 10.55 8.06 20.38
N HIS A 83 9.25 8.06 20.65
CA HIS A 83 8.48 9.27 20.90
C HIS A 83 9.09 10.09 22.05
N THR A 84 9.35 9.43 23.19
CA THR A 84 10.01 10.06 24.33
C THR A 84 11.39 10.60 23.96
N LYS A 85 12.16 9.86 23.17
CA LYS A 85 13.47 10.31 22.68
C LYS A 85 13.31 11.52 21.77
N ALA A 86 12.40 11.47 20.79
CA ALA A 86 12.16 12.55 19.82
C ALA A 86 11.77 13.86 20.52
N THR A 87 10.85 13.80 21.50
CA THR A 87 10.41 14.97 22.28
C THR A 87 11.49 15.54 23.17
N SER A 88 12.48 14.77 23.58
CA SER A 88 13.63 15.23 24.40
C SER A 88 14.74 15.91 23.58
N ILE A 89 14.74 15.78 22.26
CA ILE A 89 15.74 16.39 21.37
C ILE A 89 15.38 17.84 21.10
N ASP A 90 16.35 18.76 21.29
CA ASP A 90 16.21 20.14 20.81
C ASP A 90 16.15 20.16 19.27
N SER A 91 14.92 20.16 18.74
CA SER A 91 14.68 20.09 17.29
C SER A 91 15.16 21.34 16.53
N LYS A 92 15.35 22.48 17.19
CA LYS A 92 15.95 23.65 16.55
C LYS A 92 17.45 23.44 16.31
N ARG A 93 18.14 22.80 17.24
CA ARG A 93 19.57 22.51 17.14
C ARG A 93 19.86 21.23 16.37
N PHE A 94 19.01 20.21 16.51
CA PHE A 94 19.20 18.88 15.95
C PHE A 94 17.97 18.38 15.16
N PRO A 95 17.53 19.13 14.12
CA PRO A 95 16.29 18.82 13.41
C PRO A 95 16.31 17.42 12.75
N VAL A 96 17.45 16.99 12.22
CA VAL A 96 17.58 15.66 11.61
C VAL A 96 17.40 14.56 12.65
N SER A 97 18.03 14.67 13.81
CA SER A 97 17.90 13.64 14.85
C SER A 97 16.48 13.53 15.40
N ALA A 98 15.79 14.66 15.60
CA ALA A 98 14.39 14.69 16.04
C ALA A 98 13.49 14.07 14.96
N ARG A 99 13.63 14.48 13.71
CA ARG A 99 12.87 13.98 12.57
C ARG A 99 12.98 12.46 12.42
N GLU A 100 14.19 11.92 12.42
CA GLU A 100 14.43 10.49 12.28
C GLU A 100 13.85 9.67 13.45
N ALA A 101 13.84 10.22 14.66
CA ALA A 101 13.21 9.57 15.82
C ALA A 101 11.68 9.59 15.70
N TYR A 102 11.07 10.70 15.28
CA TYR A 102 9.63 10.82 15.07
C TYR A 102 9.13 9.90 13.94
N PHE A 103 9.84 9.80 12.81
CA PHE A 103 9.46 8.88 11.74
C PHE A 103 9.38 7.43 12.22
N ARG A 104 10.40 6.96 12.96
CA ARG A 104 10.41 5.60 13.49
C ARG A 104 9.31 5.39 14.53
N ALA A 105 9.08 6.36 15.43
CA ALA A 105 7.97 6.28 16.40
C ALA A 105 6.61 6.15 15.69
N SER A 106 6.37 6.95 14.65
CA SER A 106 5.15 6.88 13.83
C SER A 106 4.95 5.48 13.24
N SER A 107 5.98 4.92 12.59
CA SER A 107 5.90 3.59 11.99
C SER A 107 5.62 2.51 13.04
N TYR A 108 6.21 2.60 14.23
CA TYR A 108 6.01 1.59 15.27
C TYR A 108 4.67 1.73 16.00
N TYR A 109 4.10 2.93 16.15
CA TYR A 109 2.72 3.07 16.57
C TYR A 109 1.76 2.43 15.58
N ARG A 110 2.01 2.59 14.27
CA ARG A 110 1.23 1.91 13.22
C ARG A 110 1.42 0.39 13.28
N ALA A 111 2.63 -0.10 13.52
CA ALA A 111 2.90 -1.53 13.70
C ALA A 111 2.14 -2.10 14.91
N ALA A 112 2.12 -1.39 16.03
CA ALA A 112 1.40 -1.81 17.24
C ALA A 112 -0.11 -1.93 17.04
N ASP A 113 -0.69 -1.20 16.07
CA ASP A 113 -2.11 -1.24 15.70
C ASP A 113 -2.47 -2.43 14.78
N PHE A 114 -1.52 -2.98 14.04
CA PHE A 114 -1.73 -3.83 12.86
C PHE A 114 -2.67 -5.03 13.07
N TYR A 115 -2.61 -5.69 14.22
CA TYR A 115 -3.39 -6.89 14.53
C TYR A 115 -4.58 -6.66 15.47
N LEU A 116 -4.97 -5.41 15.75
CA LEU A 116 -6.04 -5.09 16.71
C LEU A 116 -7.45 -5.13 16.10
N HIS A 117 -7.59 -5.14 14.80
CA HIS A 117 -8.86 -4.92 14.08
C HIS A 117 -9.91 -6.03 14.27
N GLY A 118 -9.53 -7.18 14.86
CA GLY A 118 -10.47 -8.24 15.21
C GLY A 118 -11.50 -7.81 16.27
N ASN A 119 -11.15 -6.87 17.14
CA ASN A 119 -12.10 -6.16 18.00
C ASN A 119 -12.22 -4.71 17.56
N GLN A 120 -13.18 -4.42 16.70
CA GLN A 120 -13.37 -3.06 16.13
C GLN A 120 -13.69 -1.98 17.18
N SER A 121 -14.00 -2.38 18.43
CA SER A 121 -14.25 -1.47 19.56
C SER A 121 -13.00 -1.22 20.42
N ASP A 122 -11.86 -1.81 20.08
CA ASP A 122 -10.62 -1.63 20.86
C ASP A 122 -10.17 -0.17 20.80
N PRO A 123 -10.08 0.53 21.95
CA PRO A 123 -9.71 1.96 21.97
C PRO A 123 -8.28 2.21 21.48
N ARG A 124 -7.41 1.18 21.50
CA ARG A 124 -6.03 1.27 21.04
C ARG A 124 -5.96 1.58 19.54
N ILE A 125 -6.92 1.12 18.73
CA ILE A 125 -7.01 1.36 17.29
C ILE A 125 -6.92 2.85 16.97
N ASN A 126 -7.67 3.69 17.69
CA ASN A 126 -7.67 5.14 17.45
C ASN A 126 -6.53 5.86 18.19
N SER A 127 -6.17 5.42 19.41
CA SER A 127 -5.12 6.10 20.17
C SER A 127 -3.73 5.93 19.54
N LEU A 128 -3.39 4.71 19.09
CA LEU A 128 -2.13 4.44 18.38
C LEU A 128 -2.07 5.16 17.04
N TRP A 129 -3.19 5.17 16.31
CA TRP A 129 -3.29 5.89 15.06
C TRP A 129 -3.05 7.38 15.20
N ASN A 130 -3.68 8.02 16.21
CA ASN A 130 -3.48 9.44 16.48
C ASN A 130 -2.02 9.75 16.86
N SER A 131 -1.37 8.87 17.63
CA SER A 131 0.05 9.01 17.96
C SER A 131 0.93 8.87 16.70
N ALA A 132 0.63 7.89 15.85
CA ALA A 132 1.36 7.70 14.60
C ALA A 132 1.27 8.94 13.69
N LEU A 133 0.07 9.50 13.50
CA LEU A 133 -0.12 10.71 12.69
C LEU A 133 0.60 11.92 13.29
N ALA A 134 0.51 12.12 14.62
CA ALA A 134 1.16 13.24 15.29
C ALA A 134 2.69 13.20 15.14
N ASP A 135 3.29 12.01 15.29
CA ASP A 135 4.73 11.84 15.13
C ASP A 135 5.17 11.98 13.66
N PHE A 136 4.37 11.49 12.71
CA PHE A 136 4.65 11.72 11.28
C PHE A 136 4.62 13.21 10.93
N ASP A 137 3.63 13.95 11.43
CA ASP A 137 3.52 15.39 11.20
C ASP A 137 4.65 16.16 11.87
N ALA A 138 5.05 15.77 13.09
CA ALA A 138 6.22 16.33 13.75
C ALA A 138 7.49 16.09 12.92
N ALA A 139 7.68 14.87 12.42
CA ALA A 139 8.82 14.54 11.58
C ALA A 139 8.84 15.34 10.28
N THR A 140 7.73 15.37 9.56
CA THR A 140 7.66 16.04 8.25
C THR A 140 7.75 17.56 8.36
N SER A 141 7.34 18.15 9.48
CA SER A 141 7.55 19.58 9.76
C SER A 141 9.03 19.99 9.83
N LEU A 142 9.91 19.03 10.08
CA LEU A 142 11.37 19.20 10.13
C LEU A 142 12.07 18.90 8.79
N LEU A 143 11.32 18.64 7.73
CA LEU A 143 11.88 18.52 6.38
C LEU A 143 12.29 19.90 5.85
N PRO A 144 13.28 19.99 4.94
CA PRO A 144 13.67 21.26 4.31
C PRO A 144 12.49 21.95 3.61
N ILE A 145 11.60 21.18 3.00
CA ILE A 145 10.29 21.63 2.47
C ILE A 145 9.23 20.75 3.11
N PRO A 146 8.50 21.27 4.11
CA PRO A 146 7.40 20.53 4.72
C PRO A 146 6.28 20.24 3.71
N PRO A 147 5.61 19.08 3.79
CA PRO A 147 4.48 18.77 2.95
C PRO A 147 3.23 19.56 3.33
N ILE A 148 2.24 19.52 2.47
CA ILE A 148 0.92 20.11 2.67
C ILE A 148 -0.09 18.99 2.89
N ARG A 149 -0.66 18.88 4.10
CA ARG A 149 -1.85 18.04 4.31
C ARG A 149 -3.10 18.79 3.86
N LYS A 150 -3.97 18.09 3.14
CA LYS A 150 -5.25 18.64 2.69
C LYS A 150 -6.31 17.55 2.66
N ASN A 151 -7.54 17.92 3.01
CA ASN A 151 -8.72 17.09 2.78
C ASN A 151 -9.43 17.61 1.54
N LEU A 152 -9.58 16.75 0.53
CA LEU A 152 -10.33 17.05 -0.68
C LEU A 152 -11.76 16.54 -0.51
N THR A 153 -12.72 17.25 -1.10
CA THR A 153 -14.12 16.84 -1.06
C THR A 153 -14.41 15.87 -2.19
N ALA A 154 -15.03 14.75 -1.86
CA ALA A 154 -15.56 13.79 -2.80
C ALA A 154 -17.06 13.59 -2.57
N ASN A 155 -17.68 12.69 -3.32
CA ASN A 155 -19.12 12.40 -3.24
C ASN A 155 -19.45 11.62 -1.93
N GLY A 156 -19.77 12.34 -0.86
CA GLY A 156 -20.16 11.79 0.44
C GLY A 156 -19.03 11.45 1.40
N PHE A 157 -17.76 11.74 1.05
CA PHE A 157 -16.59 11.58 1.92
C PHE A 157 -15.52 12.62 1.61
N THR A 158 -14.46 12.65 2.42
CA THR A 158 -13.27 13.46 2.17
C THR A 158 -12.06 12.56 1.97
N ILE A 159 -11.12 13.01 1.13
CA ILE A 159 -9.90 12.32 0.78
C ILE A 159 -8.73 13.04 1.45
N PRO A 160 -8.14 12.50 2.52
CA PRO A 160 -6.91 13.05 3.07
C PRO A 160 -5.76 12.80 2.10
N ILE A 161 -5.05 13.86 1.75
CA ILE A 161 -3.82 13.80 0.95
C ILE A 161 -2.65 14.43 1.70
N ILE A 162 -1.45 13.98 1.38
CA ILE A 162 -0.20 14.63 1.77
C ILE A 162 0.55 14.96 0.47
N TYR A 163 0.64 16.24 0.16
CA TYR A 163 1.37 16.74 -1.00
C TYR A 163 2.77 17.17 -0.59
N PHE A 164 3.77 16.53 -1.15
CA PHE A 164 5.19 16.87 -0.99
C PHE A 164 5.68 17.57 -2.27
N PRO A 165 5.99 18.88 -2.20
CA PRO A 165 6.54 19.59 -3.34
C PRO A 165 7.92 19.07 -3.71
N ALA A 166 8.25 19.08 -5.00
CA ALA A 166 9.56 18.75 -5.51
C ALA A 166 10.66 19.58 -4.81
N GLN A 167 11.78 18.93 -4.47
CA GLN A 167 12.92 19.61 -3.93
C GLN A 167 13.62 20.40 -5.03
N PRO A 168 14.08 21.67 -4.76
CA PRO A 168 14.85 22.40 -5.73
C PRO A 168 16.11 21.60 -6.06
N GLN A 169 16.30 21.27 -7.33
CA GLN A 169 17.55 20.70 -7.79
C GLN A 169 18.66 21.76 -7.65
N PRO A 170 19.88 21.41 -7.22
CA PRO A 170 21.01 22.34 -7.21
C PRO A 170 21.22 22.87 -8.64
N SER A 171 20.88 24.13 -8.89
CA SER A 171 21.14 24.74 -10.19
C SER A 171 22.64 24.99 -10.31
N THR A 172 23.27 24.42 -11.33
CA THR A 172 24.67 24.72 -11.68
C THR A 172 24.88 26.16 -12.18
N ASN A 173 23.81 26.92 -12.40
CA ASN A 173 23.83 28.30 -12.90
C ASN A 173 22.93 29.21 -12.06
N SER A 174 23.43 29.69 -10.92
CA SER A 174 22.78 30.73 -10.14
C SER A 174 23.07 32.13 -10.71
N HIS A 175 22.28 32.58 -11.67
CA HIS A 175 22.15 34.02 -11.94
C HIS A 175 20.87 34.51 -11.26
N HIS A 176 21.03 35.56 -10.45
CA HIS A 176 20.00 36.21 -9.65
C HIS A 176 18.76 36.61 -10.48
N GLY A 177 17.66 35.95 -10.26
CA GLY A 177 16.33 36.24 -10.75
C GLY A 177 15.36 35.19 -10.25
N ARG A 178 14.21 35.62 -9.72
CA ARG A 178 13.11 34.72 -9.34
C ARG A 178 12.72 33.94 -10.60
N GLN A 179 13.23 32.70 -10.74
CA GLN A 179 12.85 31.83 -11.84
C GLN A 179 11.33 31.57 -11.73
N PRO A 180 10.58 31.59 -12.84
CA PRO A 180 9.21 31.10 -12.85
C PRO A 180 9.20 29.69 -12.23
N SER A 181 8.17 29.35 -11.48
CA SER A 181 8.03 28.01 -10.91
C SER A 181 8.11 26.99 -12.05
N VAL A 182 9.18 26.19 -12.06
CA VAL A 182 9.29 25.12 -13.07
C VAL A 182 8.22 24.10 -12.72
N LYS A 183 7.27 23.90 -13.63
CA LYS A 183 6.27 22.84 -13.51
C LYS A 183 6.97 21.50 -13.54
N THR A 184 6.71 20.66 -12.53
CA THR A 184 7.37 19.37 -12.36
C THR A 184 6.39 18.21 -12.47
N PRO A 185 6.83 17.03 -12.91
CA PRO A 185 6.04 15.82 -12.89
C PRO A 185 5.52 15.53 -11.47
N THR A 186 4.37 14.86 -11.38
CA THR A 186 3.76 14.49 -10.11
C THR A 186 3.37 13.02 -10.12
N VAL A 187 3.76 12.28 -9.07
CA VAL A 187 3.35 10.90 -8.87
C VAL A 187 2.39 10.83 -7.69
N ILE A 188 1.17 10.41 -7.95
CA ILE A 188 0.16 10.07 -6.95
C ILE A 188 0.40 8.62 -6.55
N VAL A 189 0.51 8.33 -5.26
CA VAL A 189 0.75 6.97 -4.76
C VAL A 189 -0.34 6.58 -3.76
N GLY A 190 -1.03 5.49 -4.05
CA GLY A 190 -2.02 4.88 -3.19
C GLY A 190 -1.53 3.56 -2.62
N THR A 191 -1.92 3.28 -1.39
CA THR A 191 -1.68 2.00 -0.74
C THR A 191 -2.80 1.00 -1.01
N GLY A 192 -2.70 -0.19 -0.43
CA GLY A 192 -3.60 -1.30 -0.63
C GLY A 192 -4.65 -1.48 0.46
N TYR A 193 -4.77 -2.75 0.88
CA TYR A 193 -5.81 -3.26 1.77
C TYR A 193 -5.63 -2.84 3.22
N ASP A 194 -4.41 -2.63 3.66
CA ASP A 194 -4.00 -2.45 5.06
C ASP A 194 -2.95 -1.35 5.26
N GLY A 195 -2.22 -0.98 4.21
CA GLY A 195 -1.19 0.05 4.29
C GLY A 195 -1.75 1.46 4.53
N ASN A 196 -0.88 2.39 4.92
CA ASN A 196 -1.20 3.79 5.17
C ASN A 196 -0.37 4.74 4.31
N GLN A 197 -0.90 5.93 4.08
CA GLN A 197 -0.25 6.93 3.22
C GLN A 197 1.08 7.45 3.77
N GLU A 198 1.29 7.41 5.08
CA GLU A 198 2.53 7.86 5.73
C GLU A 198 3.70 6.92 5.43
N ALA A 199 3.46 5.59 5.45
CA ALA A 199 4.50 4.60 5.15
C ALA A 199 5.01 4.72 3.71
N LEU A 200 4.14 5.12 2.76
CA LEU A 200 4.51 5.30 1.35
C LEU A 200 5.63 6.34 1.14
N TYR A 201 5.79 7.30 2.06
CA TYR A 201 6.93 8.22 2.03
C TYR A 201 8.26 7.48 2.11
N HIS A 202 8.33 6.43 2.94
CA HIS A 202 9.53 5.61 3.13
C HIS A 202 9.66 4.53 2.05
N THR A 203 8.56 4.04 1.50
CA THR A 203 8.58 2.98 0.47
C THR A 203 9.05 3.53 -0.88
N ILE A 204 8.44 4.59 -1.38
CA ILE A 204 8.74 5.13 -2.73
C ILE A 204 8.79 6.67 -2.76
N GLY A 205 8.12 7.36 -1.81
CA GLY A 205 7.96 8.81 -1.85
C GLY A 205 9.29 9.57 -1.86
N ARG A 206 10.28 9.15 -1.04
CA ARG A 206 11.62 9.75 -1.05
C ARG A 206 12.30 9.61 -2.41
N SER A 207 12.20 8.45 -3.05
CA SER A 207 12.80 8.20 -4.36
C SER A 207 12.17 9.05 -5.47
N ILE A 208 10.88 9.39 -5.36
CA ILE A 208 10.19 10.32 -6.24
C ILE A 208 10.73 11.75 -6.04
N LEU A 209 10.84 12.19 -4.78
CA LEU A 209 11.36 13.52 -4.43
C LEU A 209 12.84 13.70 -4.82
N GLU A 210 13.67 12.67 -4.70
CA GLU A 210 15.09 12.67 -5.11
C GLU A 210 15.26 12.84 -6.64
N ARG A 211 14.23 12.46 -7.43
CA ARG A 211 14.18 12.72 -8.89
C ARG A 211 13.70 14.14 -9.23
N GLY A 212 13.40 14.96 -8.22
CA GLY A 212 12.91 16.33 -8.42
C GLY A 212 11.44 16.39 -8.84
N TRP A 213 10.65 15.36 -8.56
CA TRP A 213 9.23 15.29 -8.87
C TRP A 213 8.38 15.54 -7.61
N ASN A 214 7.16 16.04 -7.79
CA ASN A 214 6.19 16.12 -6.71
C ASN A 214 5.69 14.72 -6.37
N TYR A 215 5.45 14.49 -5.09
CA TYR A 215 4.88 13.27 -4.57
C TYR A 215 3.58 13.55 -3.82
N VAL A 216 2.55 12.77 -4.06
CA VAL A 216 1.27 12.83 -3.35
C VAL A 216 0.91 11.45 -2.83
N SER A 217 0.72 11.32 -1.53
CA SER A 217 0.04 10.14 -0.98
C SER A 217 -1.39 10.48 -0.61
N TYR A 218 -2.26 9.47 -0.60
CA TYR A 218 -3.68 9.62 -0.29
C TYR A 218 -4.27 8.37 0.32
N GLU A 219 -5.41 8.53 0.97
CA GLU A 219 -6.27 7.43 1.41
C GLU A 219 -7.72 7.70 0.99
N GLY A 220 -8.41 6.61 0.60
CA GLY A 220 -9.84 6.60 0.31
C GLY A 220 -10.64 5.77 1.32
N PRO A 221 -11.96 5.60 1.11
CA PRO A 221 -12.80 4.74 1.94
C PRO A 221 -12.21 3.35 2.12
N GLY A 222 -12.27 2.81 3.33
CA GLY A 222 -11.68 1.52 3.70
C GLY A 222 -10.23 1.60 4.17
N GLN A 223 -9.48 2.63 3.76
CA GLN A 223 -8.10 2.84 4.18
C GLN A 223 -8.01 3.57 5.53
N PRO A 224 -6.88 3.47 6.25
CA PRO A 224 -6.82 3.71 7.68
C PRO A 224 -7.44 5.00 8.20
N THR A 225 -7.07 6.15 7.66
CA THR A 225 -7.57 7.46 8.15
C THR A 225 -9.06 7.64 7.85
N VAL A 226 -9.48 7.33 6.61
CA VAL A 226 -10.88 7.51 6.19
C VAL A 226 -11.79 6.53 6.93
N ARG A 227 -11.32 5.27 7.10
CA ARG A 227 -12.06 4.27 7.88
C ARG A 227 -12.29 4.71 9.33
N ARG A 228 -11.26 5.27 9.98
CA ARG A 228 -11.35 5.71 11.38
C ARG A 228 -12.16 7.01 11.55
N GLN A 229 -11.89 7.99 10.73
CA GLN A 229 -12.45 9.34 10.91
C GLN A 229 -13.85 9.50 10.32
N GLN A 230 -14.19 8.71 9.29
CA GLN A 230 -15.43 8.86 8.53
C GLN A 230 -16.31 7.61 8.55
N ASN A 231 -15.84 6.52 9.18
CA ASN A 231 -16.55 5.25 9.26
C ASN A 231 -16.98 4.73 7.87
N ALA A 232 -16.13 4.93 6.85
CA ALA A 232 -16.38 4.55 5.47
C ALA A 232 -15.55 3.30 5.11
N GLY A 233 -16.20 2.27 4.55
CA GLY A 233 -15.55 1.06 4.04
C GLY A 233 -15.19 1.18 2.56
N PHE A 234 -14.39 0.21 2.02
CA PHE A 234 -14.00 0.19 0.62
C PHE A 234 -15.18 0.32 -0.35
N ILE A 235 -14.97 1.11 -1.39
CA ILE A 235 -15.91 1.37 -2.49
C ILE A 235 -15.35 0.85 -3.80
N ASP A 236 -16.21 0.56 -4.75
CA ASP A 236 -15.82 0.04 -6.07
C ASP A 236 -15.54 1.14 -7.10
N ASN A 237 -16.06 2.34 -6.93
CA ASN A 237 -15.88 3.50 -7.82
C ASN A 237 -14.64 4.33 -7.42
N TRP A 238 -13.44 3.74 -7.49
CA TRP A 238 -12.20 4.38 -7.02
C TRP A 238 -11.79 5.65 -7.79
N TRP A 239 -12.36 5.90 -8.96
CA TRP A 239 -12.23 7.19 -9.65
C TRP A 239 -12.81 8.36 -8.85
N ASP A 240 -13.80 8.15 -8.00
CA ASP A 240 -14.32 9.19 -7.10
C ASP A 240 -13.31 9.58 -6.00
N VAL A 241 -12.28 8.76 -5.79
CA VAL A 241 -11.15 9.09 -4.91
C VAL A 241 -10.04 9.80 -5.69
N VAL A 242 -9.69 9.32 -6.88
CA VAL A 242 -8.51 9.81 -7.62
C VAL A 242 -8.81 11.09 -8.39
N SER A 243 -9.99 11.23 -9.01
CA SER A 243 -10.31 12.42 -9.81
C SER A 243 -10.25 13.73 -9.03
N PRO A 244 -10.75 13.83 -7.78
CA PRO A 244 -10.57 15.05 -6.98
C PRO A 244 -9.10 15.38 -6.66
N ILE A 245 -8.21 14.37 -6.63
CA ILE A 245 -6.77 14.62 -6.47
C ILE A 245 -6.19 15.23 -7.74
N VAL A 246 -6.56 14.70 -8.91
CA VAL A 246 -6.15 15.26 -10.21
C VAL A 246 -6.69 16.68 -10.37
N ASP A 247 -7.97 16.94 -10.01
CA ASP A 247 -8.56 18.29 -10.03
C ASP A 247 -7.76 19.26 -9.17
N TYR A 248 -7.36 18.85 -7.96
CA TYR A 248 -6.52 19.67 -7.10
C TYR A 248 -5.14 19.94 -7.72
N LEU A 249 -4.51 18.93 -8.33
CA LEU A 249 -3.20 19.09 -8.96
C LEU A 249 -3.25 20.04 -10.17
N GLU A 250 -4.32 20.06 -10.92
CA GLU A 250 -4.52 21.00 -12.03
C GLU A 250 -4.61 22.47 -11.57
N THR A 251 -4.99 22.71 -10.31
CA THR A 251 -5.02 24.09 -9.75
C THR A 251 -3.65 24.60 -9.31
N ARG A 252 -2.61 23.77 -9.35
CA ARG A 252 -1.29 24.11 -8.82
C ARG A 252 -0.35 24.63 -9.91
N ASP A 253 0.37 25.69 -9.60
CA ASP A 253 1.33 26.32 -10.51
C ASP A 253 2.64 25.52 -10.66
N ASP A 254 2.95 24.65 -9.70
CA ASP A 254 4.16 23.83 -9.64
C ASP A 254 4.00 22.43 -10.25
N VAL A 255 2.81 22.09 -10.77
CA VAL A 255 2.50 20.78 -11.37
C VAL A 255 2.50 20.85 -12.91
N ASP A 256 3.24 19.93 -13.55
CA ASP A 256 3.07 19.65 -14.98
C ASP A 256 1.87 18.71 -15.17
N THR A 257 0.74 19.27 -15.54
CA THR A 257 -0.53 18.55 -15.71
C THR A 257 -0.52 17.49 -16.81
N LYS A 258 0.51 17.48 -17.66
CA LYS A 258 0.72 16.44 -18.68
C LYS A 258 1.53 15.26 -18.16
N LYS A 259 2.09 15.38 -16.95
CA LYS A 259 2.98 14.40 -16.31
C LYS A 259 2.47 14.04 -14.91
N ILE A 260 1.19 13.68 -14.81
CA ILE A 260 0.58 13.16 -13.60
C ILE A 260 0.44 11.64 -13.76
N ALA A 261 1.14 10.88 -12.93
CA ALA A 261 1.05 9.42 -12.89
C ALA A 261 0.40 8.93 -11.59
N LEU A 262 -0.22 7.75 -11.64
CA LEU A 262 -0.81 7.08 -10.49
C LEU A 262 -0.13 5.73 -10.25
N ALA A 263 0.40 5.52 -9.05
CA ALA A 263 0.92 4.24 -8.59
C ALA A 263 0.01 3.66 -7.50
N GLY A 264 -0.25 2.36 -7.57
CA GLY A 264 -0.99 1.64 -6.55
C GLY A 264 -0.25 0.37 -6.13
N LEU A 265 -0.05 0.21 -4.81
CA LEU A 265 0.68 -0.91 -4.23
C LEU A 265 -0.29 -1.94 -3.65
N SER A 266 -0.02 -3.24 -3.83
CA SER A 266 -0.84 -4.32 -3.29
C SER A 266 -2.28 -4.27 -3.82
N PHE A 267 -3.29 -4.20 -2.97
CA PHE A 267 -4.68 -3.94 -3.40
C PHE A 267 -4.81 -2.64 -4.20
N GLY A 268 -3.85 -1.70 -4.03
CA GLY A 268 -3.69 -0.55 -4.90
C GLY A 268 -3.43 -0.90 -6.36
N GLY A 269 -2.87 -2.08 -6.64
CA GLY A 269 -2.73 -2.63 -7.99
C GLY A 269 -4.06 -2.94 -8.68
N ILE A 270 -5.16 -3.09 -7.91
CA ILE A 270 -6.54 -3.06 -8.42
C ILE A 270 -7.06 -1.62 -8.51
N LEU A 271 -6.86 -0.85 -7.42
CA LEU A 271 -7.49 0.46 -7.26
C LEU A 271 -6.99 1.48 -8.28
N ALA A 272 -5.70 1.45 -8.62
CA ALA A 272 -5.11 2.39 -9.56
C ALA A 272 -5.58 2.17 -11.02
N PRO A 273 -5.53 0.97 -11.62
CA PRO A 273 -6.12 0.73 -12.93
C PRO A 273 -7.63 0.97 -12.95
N ARG A 274 -8.32 0.63 -11.86
CA ARG A 274 -9.75 0.90 -11.71
C ARG A 274 -10.06 2.40 -11.75
N ALA A 275 -9.29 3.23 -11.07
CA ALA A 275 -9.42 4.68 -11.17
C ALA A 275 -9.13 5.18 -12.58
N ALA A 276 -8.04 4.71 -13.20
CA ALA A 276 -7.62 5.08 -14.54
C ALA A 276 -8.62 4.68 -15.64
N SER A 277 -9.50 3.71 -15.38
CA SER A 277 -10.58 3.35 -16.31
C SER A 277 -11.62 4.47 -16.51
N ARG A 278 -11.60 5.51 -15.68
CA ARG A 278 -12.49 6.68 -15.74
C ARG A 278 -11.73 8.01 -15.63
N GLU A 279 -10.54 8.02 -15.05
CA GLU A 279 -9.69 9.20 -14.94
C GLU A 279 -8.63 9.21 -16.04
N HIS A 280 -8.98 9.75 -17.19
CA HIS A 280 -8.16 9.70 -18.40
C HIS A 280 -7.10 10.83 -18.49
N ARG A 281 -7.02 11.71 -17.50
CA ARG A 281 -5.96 12.75 -17.42
C ARG A 281 -4.64 12.19 -16.86
N LEU A 282 -4.64 10.95 -16.34
CA LEU A 282 -3.43 10.28 -15.91
C LEU A 282 -2.55 9.97 -17.12
N SER A 283 -1.28 10.36 -17.04
CA SER A 283 -0.31 10.11 -18.12
C SER A 283 0.25 8.69 -18.11
N ALA A 284 0.22 8.01 -16.98
CA ALA A 284 0.67 6.63 -16.79
C ALA A 284 0.14 6.05 -15.49
N VAL A 285 0.12 4.72 -15.40
CA VAL A 285 -0.28 3.97 -14.20
C VAL A 285 0.79 2.92 -13.86
N LEU A 286 1.08 2.74 -12.55
CA LEU A 286 1.92 1.66 -12.05
C LEU A 286 1.06 0.77 -11.15
N ALA A 287 0.83 -0.47 -11.57
CA ALA A 287 0.16 -1.51 -10.80
C ALA A 287 1.22 -2.39 -10.10
N ILE A 288 1.40 -2.20 -8.81
CA ILE A 288 2.44 -2.83 -7.98
C ILE A 288 1.78 -3.61 -6.83
N ASP A 289 1.62 -4.91 -6.79
CA ASP A 289 1.70 -5.83 -7.93
C ASP A 289 0.38 -5.78 -8.71
N GLY A 290 0.38 -6.24 -9.97
CA GLY A 290 -0.80 -6.21 -10.81
C GLY A 290 -1.89 -7.20 -10.38
N LEU A 291 -2.77 -6.78 -9.45
CA LEU A 291 -3.92 -7.55 -9.00
C LEU A 291 -5.16 -7.26 -9.84
N MET A 292 -5.97 -8.30 -10.11
CA MET A 292 -7.26 -8.17 -10.79
C MET A 292 -8.45 -8.40 -9.87
N ASN A 293 -8.35 -9.37 -8.96
CA ASN A 293 -9.46 -9.77 -8.08
C ASN A 293 -8.93 -10.49 -6.83
N LEU A 294 -8.87 -9.79 -5.71
CA LEU A 294 -8.38 -10.36 -4.46
C LEU A 294 -9.33 -11.43 -3.88
N GLN A 295 -10.64 -11.35 -4.13
CA GLN A 295 -11.58 -12.39 -3.68
C GLN A 295 -11.23 -13.77 -4.26
N LYS A 296 -10.77 -13.82 -5.51
CA LYS A 296 -10.42 -15.08 -6.20
C LYS A 296 -9.15 -15.75 -5.63
N THR A 297 -8.32 -15.04 -4.89
CA THR A 297 -7.13 -15.62 -4.24
C THR A 297 -7.49 -16.34 -2.94
N ILE A 298 -8.64 -16.02 -2.35
CA ILE A 298 -9.10 -16.59 -1.08
C ILE A 298 -9.85 -17.90 -1.36
N ASN A 299 -9.21 -19.03 -1.10
CA ASN A 299 -9.87 -20.31 -1.25
C ASN A 299 -10.64 -20.69 0.02
N LEU A 300 -11.95 -20.70 -0.10
CA LEU A 300 -12.85 -21.07 0.99
C LEU A 300 -13.02 -22.58 1.14
N GLY A 301 -12.52 -23.39 0.18
CA GLY A 301 -12.87 -24.81 0.05
C GLY A 301 -14.32 -25.00 -0.40
N ASP A 302 -14.65 -26.22 -0.86
CA ASP A 302 -15.94 -26.52 -1.53
C ASP A 302 -17.15 -26.22 -0.65
N GLN A 303 -17.09 -26.62 0.62
CA GLN A 303 -18.24 -26.48 1.54
C GLN A 303 -18.57 -25.02 1.84
N LEU A 304 -17.57 -24.22 2.19
CA LEU A 304 -17.80 -22.82 2.52
C LEU A 304 -18.13 -22.00 1.27
N THR A 305 -17.56 -22.36 0.12
CA THR A 305 -17.94 -21.82 -1.19
C THR A 305 -19.41 -22.10 -1.52
N ALA A 306 -19.89 -23.31 -1.28
CA ALA A 306 -21.31 -23.66 -1.48
C ALA A 306 -22.23 -22.86 -0.53
N ILE A 307 -21.83 -22.69 0.74
CA ILE A 307 -22.54 -21.85 1.71
C ILE A 307 -22.59 -20.40 1.24
N PHE A 308 -21.48 -19.84 0.78
CA PHE A 308 -21.43 -18.47 0.24
C PHE A 308 -22.36 -18.32 -0.98
N LYS A 309 -22.23 -19.21 -1.97
CA LYS A 309 -23.07 -19.20 -3.18
C LYS A 309 -24.57 -19.39 -2.90
N SER A 310 -24.95 -20.10 -1.82
CA SER A 310 -26.35 -20.24 -1.41
C SER A 310 -26.92 -18.98 -0.76
N GLY A 311 -26.10 -17.95 -0.48
CA GLY A 311 -26.51 -16.75 0.23
C GLY A 311 -26.76 -16.96 1.73
N ASN A 312 -26.32 -18.09 2.31
CA ASN A 312 -26.52 -18.39 3.73
C ASN A 312 -25.55 -17.60 4.61
N LYS A 313 -25.80 -16.28 4.72
CA LYS A 313 -25.01 -15.33 5.50
C LYS A 313 -24.77 -15.81 6.94
N THR A 314 -25.82 -16.25 7.62
CA THR A 314 -25.74 -16.66 9.04
C THR A 314 -24.73 -17.78 9.27
N VAL A 315 -24.73 -18.79 8.41
CA VAL A 315 -23.80 -19.93 8.55
C VAL A 315 -22.39 -19.51 8.13
N PHE A 316 -22.26 -18.74 7.06
CA PHE A 316 -20.96 -18.23 6.61
C PHE A 316 -20.30 -17.37 7.68
N ASP A 317 -21.01 -16.38 8.22
CA ASP A 317 -20.51 -15.49 9.27
C ASP A 317 -20.09 -16.28 10.52
N LYS A 318 -20.89 -17.25 10.95
CA LYS A 318 -20.56 -18.08 12.10
C LYS A 318 -19.26 -18.87 11.90
N VAL A 319 -19.05 -19.45 10.73
CA VAL A 319 -17.83 -20.22 10.42
C VAL A 319 -16.63 -19.29 10.37
N MET A 320 -16.68 -18.21 9.63
CA MET A 320 -15.57 -17.29 9.45
C MET A 320 -15.18 -16.56 10.75
N THR A 321 -16.18 -16.17 11.56
CA THR A 321 -15.93 -15.58 12.87
C THR A 321 -15.27 -16.60 13.83
N SER A 322 -15.65 -17.88 13.73
CA SER A 322 -14.98 -18.93 14.50
C SER A 322 -13.50 -19.12 14.09
N VAL A 323 -13.21 -19.02 12.79
CA VAL A 323 -11.83 -19.06 12.26
C VAL A 323 -11.03 -17.85 12.79
N MET A 324 -11.60 -16.66 12.66
CA MET A 324 -10.95 -15.42 13.12
C MET A 324 -10.56 -15.45 14.60
N ASN A 325 -11.43 -16.01 15.45
CA ASN A 325 -11.24 -16.02 16.90
C ASN A 325 -10.49 -17.25 17.44
N ASN A 326 -10.12 -18.19 16.60
CA ASN A 326 -9.41 -19.42 17.02
C ASN A 326 -7.90 -19.25 16.86
N SER A 327 -7.17 -19.12 17.96
CA SER A 327 -5.71 -18.95 17.98
C SER A 327 -4.93 -20.11 17.34
N SER A 328 -5.55 -21.27 17.15
CA SER A 328 -4.93 -22.41 16.45
C SER A 328 -5.04 -22.32 14.93
N MET A 329 -5.79 -21.34 14.40
CA MET A 329 -5.88 -21.11 12.96
C MET A 329 -4.69 -20.26 12.46
N PRO A 330 -4.28 -20.44 11.20
CA PRO A 330 -3.20 -19.66 10.61
C PRO A 330 -3.39 -18.14 10.79
N THR A 331 -2.33 -17.46 11.15
CA THR A 331 -2.32 -16.02 11.46
C THR A 331 -2.83 -15.16 10.32
N ASN A 332 -2.43 -15.46 9.08
CA ASN A 332 -2.89 -14.75 7.89
C ASN A 332 -4.41 -14.86 7.68
N LEU A 333 -5.03 -16.00 7.99
CA LEU A 333 -6.49 -16.16 7.90
C LEU A 333 -7.21 -15.35 8.98
N ARG A 334 -6.74 -15.46 10.22
CA ARG A 334 -7.29 -14.70 11.36
C ARG A 334 -7.24 -13.20 11.08
N TRP A 335 -6.07 -12.73 10.70
CA TRP A 335 -5.84 -11.33 10.37
C TRP A 335 -6.63 -10.89 9.13
N GLY A 336 -6.62 -11.68 8.05
CA GLY A 336 -7.30 -11.32 6.80
C GLY A 336 -8.81 -11.12 6.98
N ILE A 337 -9.46 -11.93 7.84
CA ILE A 337 -10.89 -11.76 8.18
C ILE A 337 -11.09 -10.51 9.06
N ALA A 338 -10.24 -10.33 10.07
CA ALA A 338 -10.31 -9.21 11.01
C ALA A 338 -10.09 -7.87 10.28
N GLN A 339 -9.01 -7.76 9.54
CA GLN A 339 -8.68 -6.59 8.72
C GLN A 339 -9.77 -6.31 7.67
N GLY A 340 -10.26 -7.37 7.01
CA GLY A 340 -11.25 -7.23 5.97
C GLY A 340 -12.59 -6.73 6.47
N THR A 341 -13.11 -7.32 7.53
CA THR A 341 -14.37 -6.84 8.12
C THR A 341 -14.23 -5.40 8.62
N TRP A 342 -13.08 -5.04 9.20
CA TRP A 342 -12.80 -3.68 9.62
C TRP A 342 -12.73 -2.72 8.42
N ALA A 343 -11.94 -3.02 7.39
CA ALA A 343 -11.71 -2.16 6.23
C ALA A 343 -12.97 -1.97 5.36
N PHE A 344 -13.86 -2.97 5.32
CA PHE A 344 -15.15 -2.88 4.63
C PHE A 344 -16.28 -2.33 5.51
N ASN A 345 -15.95 -1.87 6.72
CA ASN A 345 -16.89 -1.29 7.68
C ASN A 345 -18.09 -2.21 7.96
N THR A 346 -17.85 -3.47 8.21
CA THR A 346 -18.86 -4.47 8.54
C THR A 346 -18.38 -5.38 9.66
N THR A 347 -19.31 -6.01 10.37
CA THR A 347 -19.00 -7.11 11.30
C THR A 347 -19.29 -8.48 10.68
N SER A 348 -19.78 -8.50 9.43
CA SER A 348 -20.17 -9.72 8.70
C SER A 348 -19.06 -10.14 7.72
N PRO A 349 -18.39 -11.27 7.94
CA PRO A 349 -17.49 -11.85 6.96
C PRO A 349 -18.14 -12.10 5.58
N PHE A 350 -19.44 -12.40 5.53
CA PHE A 350 -20.17 -12.55 4.27
C PHE A 350 -20.25 -11.24 3.49
N GLU A 351 -20.56 -10.13 4.17
CA GLU A 351 -20.60 -8.80 3.56
C GLU A 351 -19.24 -8.35 3.10
N TRP A 352 -18.20 -8.54 3.92
CA TRP A 352 -16.80 -8.30 3.53
C TRP A 352 -16.45 -9.06 2.26
N PHE A 353 -16.64 -10.38 2.25
CA PHE A 353 -16.27 -11.22 1.12
C PHE A 353 -17.06 -10.85 -0.14
N THR A 354 -18.35 -10.50 0.00
CA THR A 354 -19.17 -9.97 -1.09
C THR A 354 -18.64 -8.63 -1.61
N GLY A 355 -18.28 -7.72 -0.71
CA GLY A 355 -17.72 -6.41 -1.06
C GLY A 355 -16.37 -6.54 -1.78
N LEU A 356 -15.52 -7.45 -1.33
CA LEU A 356 -14.23 -7.72 -1.93
C LEU A 356 -14.34 -8.14 -3.41
N GLY A 357 -15.38 -8.94 -3.74
CA GLY A 357 -15.66 -9.34 -5.12
C GLY A 357 -16.21 -8.23 -6.03
N LYS A 358 -16.53 -7.06 -5.50
CA LYS A 358 -16.94 -5.88 -6.28
C LYS A 358 -15.78 -4.96 -6.62
N VAL A 359 -14.76 -4.92 -5.79
CA VAL A 359 -13.56 -4.09 -6.00
C VAL A 359 -12.55 -4.89 -6.83
N THR A 360 -12.69 -4.83 -8.14
CA THR A 360 -11.90 -5.63 -9.09
C THR A 360 -11.39 -4.77 -10.24
N ALA A 361 -10.33 -5.20 -10.92
CA ALA A 361 -9.81 -4.65 -12.16
C ALA A 361 -9.78 -5.74 -13.22
N GLU A 362 -10.96 -6.31 -13.54
CA GLU A 362 -11.11 -7.34 -14.56
C GLU A 362 -11.24 -6.74 -15.97
N ALA A 363 -11.39 -7.59 -16.98
CA ALA A 363 -11.32 -7.21 -18.40
C ALA A 363 -12.29 -6.07 -18.79
N ASP A 364 -13.50 -6.03 -18.22
CA ASP A 364 -14.48 -4.97 -18.46
C ASP A 364 -14.04 -3.59 -17.91
N THR A 365 -13.32 -3.59 -16.80
CA THR A 365 -12.71 -2.40 -16.21
C THR A 365 -11.47 -2.00 -17.00
N LEU A 366 -10.56 -2.93 -17.27
CA LEU A 366 -9.29 -2.70 -17.94
C LEU A 366 -9.48 -2.21 -19.39
N ALA A 367 -10.54 -2.63 -20.08
CA ALA A 367 -10.89 -2.18 -21.43
C ALA A 367 -11.11 -0.65 -21.54
N ASN A 368 -11.34 0.03 -20.43
CA ASN A 368 -11.53 1.48 -20.39
C ASN A 368 -10.26 2.25 -19.96
N VAL A 369 -9.17 1.58 -19.66
CA VAL A 369 -7.88 2.22 -19.37
C VAL A 369 -7.27 2.71 -20.68
N THR A 370 -6.83 3.96 -20.72
CA THR A 370 -6.26 4.60 -21.93
C THR A 370 -4.79 4.97 -21.74
N SER A 371 -4.31 5.02 -20.52
CA SER A 371 -2.92 5.35 -20.19
C SER A 371 -2.02 4.12 -20.28
N PRO A 372 -0.72 4.27 -20.60
CA PRO A 372 0.26 3.20 -20.43
C PRO A 372 0.28 2.68 -18.98
N VAL A 373 0.40 1.37 -18.80
CA VAL A 373 0.42 0.70 -17.49
C VAL A 373 1.70 -0.11 -17.33
N LEU A 374 2.47 0.17 -16.27
CA LEU A 374 3.49 -0.77 -15.81
C LEU A 374 2.83 -1.78 -14.88
N VAL A 375 2.91 -3.06 -15.21
CA VAL A 375 2.43 -4.17 -14.39
C VAL A 375 3.66 -4.83 -13.77
N ALA A 376 3.86 -4.64 -12.48
CA ALA A 376 4.92 -5.28 -11.71
C ALA A 376 4.43 -6.60 -11.11
N GLU A 377 5.35 -7.54 -10.93
CA GLU A 377 5.11 -8.80 -10.23
C GLU A 377 6.36 -9.21 -9.45
N GLY A 378 6.19 -9.60 -8.19
CA GLY A 378 7.20 -10.33 -7.44
C GLY A 378 7.17 -11.82 -7.81
N GLU A 379 8.33 -12.41 -8.17
CA GLU A 379 8.41 -13.82 -8.56
C GLU A 379 7.89 -14.79 -7.48
N HIS A 380 7.98 -14.39 -6.22
CA HIS A 380 7.51 -15.14 -5.05
C HIS A 380 6.25 -14.52 -4.42
N ASP A 381 5.50 -13.69 -5.15
CA ASP A 381 4.24 -13.15 -4.65
C ASP A 381 3.23 -14.29 -4.39
N THR A 382 2.92 -14.51 -3.12
CA THR A 382 1.96 -15.51 -2.66
C THR A 382 0.54 -14.96 -2.46
N ILE A 383 0.35 -13.64 -2.60
CA ILE A 383 -0.95 -12.98 -2.39
C ILE A 383 -1.86 -13.20 -3.60
N ALA A 384 -1.34 -12.98 -4.81
CA ALA A 384 -2.15 -13.06 -6.03
C ALA A 384 -1.38 -13.67 -7.22
N PRO A 385 -0.89 -14.91 -7.09
CA PRO A 385 -0.05 -15.54 -8.10
C PRO A 385 -0.75 -15.59 -9.48
N GLY A 386 -0.04 -15.14 -10.54
CA GLY A 386 -0.49 -15.15 -11.92
C GLY A 386 -1.48 -14.06 -12.32
N GLN A 387 -1.94 -13.21 -11.40
CA GLN A 387 -2.86 -12.15 -11.75
C GLN A 387 -2.17 -10.99 -12.50
N ALA A 388 -0.91 -10.70 -12.19
CA ALA A 388 -0.14 -9.69 -12.90
C ALA A 388 0.05 -10.05 -14.39
N VAL A 389 0.39 -11.30 -14.69
CA VAL A 389 0.44 -11.80 -16.08
C VAL A 389 -0.91 -11.64 -16.75
N SER A 390 -2.01 -12.02 -16.08
CA SER A 390 -3.37 -11.90 -16.63
C SER A 390 -3.75 -10.44 -16.90
N MET A 391 -3.35 -9.51 -16.03
CA MET A 391 -3.54 -8.07 -16.23
C MET A 391 -2.77 -7.56 -17.45
N TYR A 392 -1.48 -7.95 -17.56
CA TYR A 392 -0.64 -7.62 -18.70
C TYR A 392 -1.24 -8.10 -20.02
N GLU A 393 -1.65 -9.37 -20.10
CA GLU A 393 -2.28 -9.94 -21.29
C GLU A 393 -3.60 -9.23 -21.64
N THR A 394 -4.40 -8.85 -20.63
CA THR A 394 -5.68 -8.16 -20.84
C THR A 394 -5.49 -6.71 -21.36
N LEU A 395 -4.47 -6.01 -20.89
CA LEU A 395 -4.16 -4.63 -21.31
C LEU A 395 -3.46 -4.59 -22.67
N GLY A 396 -2.79 -5.66 -23.10
CA GLY A 396 -2.12 -5.75 -24.39
C GLY A 396 -1.07 -4.65 -24.60
N ASP A 397 -1.16 -3.91 -25.70
CA ASP A 397 -0.18 -2.88 -26.12
C ASP A 397 -0.05 -1.70 -25.13
N LEU A 398 -1.00 -1.52 -24.22
CA LEU A 398 -0.90 -0.50 -23.17
C LEU A 398 0.02 -0.92 -22.02
N ALA A 399 0.30 -2.20 -21.86
CA ALA A 399 1.04 -2.70 -20.72
C ALA A 399 2.53 -2.90 -21.00
N THR A 400 3.33 -2.60 -19.98
CA THR A 400 4.71 -3.08 -19.83
C THR A 400 4.74 -4.00 -18.62
N TYR A 401 5.24 -5.23 -18.81
CA TYR A 401 5.35 -6.19 -17.71
C TYR A 401 6.80 -6.24 -17.18
N ASN A 402 6.96 -6.26 -15.85
CA ASN A 402 8.24 -6.45 -15.19
C ASN A 402 8.15 -7.49 -14.07
N LEU A 403 8.90 -8.57 -14.20
CA LEU A 403 9.06 -9.59 -13.17
C LEU A 403 10.29 -9.28 -12.31
N PHE A 404 10.07 -9.04 -11.02
CA PHE A 404 11.11 -8.86 -10.03
C PHE A 404 11.55 -10.22 -9.47
N ARG A 405 12.86 -10.47 -9.49
CA ARG A 405 13.43 -11.81 -9.27
C ARG A 405 13.80 -12.04 -7.80
N THR A 406 13.46 -13.22 -7.30
CA THR A 406 13.83 -13.68 -5.95
C THR A 406 15.35 -13.76 -5.76
N GLU A 407 16.07 -14.18 -6.78
CA GLU A 407 17.54 -14.26 -6.75
C GLU A 407 18.22 -12.90 -6.56
N LEU A 408 17.50 -11.80 -6.85
CA LEU A 408 17.97 -10.42 -6.63
C LEU A 408 17.37 -9.78 -5.36
N GLY A 409 16.65 -10.56 -4.55
CA GLY A 409 16.00 -10.09 -3.32
C GLY A 409 14.76 -9.23 -3.56
N ALA A 410 14.15 -9.29 -4.74
CA ALA A 410 13.01 -8.46 -5.12
C ALA A 410 11.74 -9.25 -5.43
N GLY A 411 11.71 -10.54 -5.12
CA GLY A 411 10.63 -11.45 -5.50
C GLY A 411 9.40 -11.40 -4.60
N GLU A 412 9.44 -10.71 -3.47
CA GLU A 412 8.31 -10.63 -2.53
C GLU A 412 7.22 -9.68 -3.04
N HIS A 413 6.01 -9.82 -2.48
CA HIS A 413 4.85 -8.96 -2.78
C HIS A 413 5.20 -7.48 -2.66
N CYS A 414 4.86 -6.68 -3.67
CA CYS A 414 5.23 -5.25 -3.78
C CYS A 414 6.74 -4.97 -3.71
N GLN A 415 7.57 -5.94 -4.06
CA GLN A 415 9.03 -5.87 -4.03
C GLN A 415 9.57 -5.49 -2.65
N LEU A 416 8.92 -6.00 -1.62
CA LEU A 416 9.23 -5.74 -0.23
C LEU A 416 10.71 -6.04 0.07
N GLY A 417 11.42 -5.10 0.69
CA GLY A 417 12.87 -5.16 0.92
C GLY A 417 13.72 -4.73 -0.26
N ALA A 418 13.14 -4.51 -1.44
CA ALA A 418 13.82 -4.11 -2.67
C ALA A 418 13.27 -2.80 -3.26
N GLU A 419 12.86 -1.85 -2.40
CA GLU A 419 12.25 -0.57 -2.79
C GLU A 419 13.14 0.23 -3.75
N ALA A 420 14.46 0.07 -3.65
CA ALA A 420 15.41 0.71 -4.58
C ALA A 420 15.28 0.16 -6.01
N GLN A 421 15.07 -1.16 -6.17
CA GLN A 421 14.83 -1.78 -7.49
C GLN A 421 13.46 -1.39 -8.04
N LEU A 422 12.43 -1.37 -7.17
CA LEU A 422 11.10 -0.90 -7.53
C LEU A 422 11.14 0.55 -8.04
N ALA A 423 11.79 1.44 -7.28
CA ALA A 423 11.93 2.84 -7.67
C ALA A 423 12.73 3.01 -8.97
N GLN A 424 13.80 2.24 -9.18
CA GLN A 424 14.56 2.26 -10.41
C GLN A 424 13.66 1.87 -11.58
N VAL A 425 13.06 0.70 -11.56
CA VAL A 425 12.25 0.19 -12.68
C VAL A 425 11.02 1.08 -12.92
N GLY A 426 10.27 1.40 -11.86
CA GLY A 426 9.01 2.13 -12.00
C GLY A 426 9.19 3.59 -12.38
N LEU A 427 10.13 4.29 -11.74
CA LEU A 427 10.30 5.73 -11.97
C LEU A 427 11.12 6.01 -13.24
N ASP A 428 12.08 5.14 -13.61
CA ASP A 428 12.79 5.27 -14.87
C ASP A 428 11.85 4.97 -16.05
N TRP A 429 10.94 3.97 -15.93
CA TRP A 429 9.89 3.72 -16.90
C TRP A 429 8.95 4.93 -17.07
N LEU A 430 8.56 5.61 -15.98
CA LEU A 430 7.76 6.84 -16.06
C LEU A 430 8.49 7.94 -16.84
N LEU A 431 9.79 8.11 -16.62
CA LEU A 431 10.57 9.11 -17.35
C LEU A 431 10.57 8.80 -18.85
N ASP A 432 10.76 7.54 -19.23
CA ASP A 432 10.71 7.11 -20.63
C ASP A 432 9.34 7.37 -21.27
N ILE A 433 8.23 7.16 -20.56
CA ILE A 433 6.88 7.48 -21.04
C ILE A 433 6.75 9.00 -21.26
N TRP A 434 7.20 9.80 -20.30
CA TRP A 434 7.07 11.26 -20.37
C TRP A 434 7.97 11.90 -21.44
N ASP A 435 9.13 11.32 -21.72
CA ASP A 435 10.04 11.81 -22.76
C ASP A 435 9.53 11.47 -24.16
N LYS A 436 8.91 10.29 -24.36
CA LYS A 436 8.28 9.90 -25.63
C LYS A 436 7.12 10.82 -26.01
N VAL A 437 6.37 11.35 -25.05
CA VAL A 437 5.27 12.30 -25.28
C VAL A 437 5.78 13.66 -25.78
N GLN A 438 7.03 14.02 -25.49
CA GLN A 438 7.62 15.30 -25.91
C GLN A 438 8.22 15.31 -27.33
N ILE A 439 8.44 14.13 -27.94
CA ILE A 439 8.94 14.07 -29.33
C ILE A 439 7.73 14.17 -30.27
N PRO A 440 7.51 15.33 -30.96
CA PRO A 440 6.51 15.38 -32.02
C PRO A 440 6.92 14.33 -33.07
N LYS A 441 5.98 13.52 -33.52
CA LYS A 441 6.18 12.69 -34.71
C LYS A 441 6.44 13.65 -35.86
N ASN A 442 7.68 13.98 -36.17
CA ASN A 442 8.04 14.64 -37.41
C ASN A 442 7.75 13.65 -38.52
N THR A 443 6.57 13.78 -39.10
CA THR A 443 6.24 13.23 -40.43
C THR A 443 7.05 14.00 -41.44
N THR A 444 8.29 13.60 -41.69
CA THR A 444 8.96 13.89 -42.97
C THR A 444 9.57 12.58 -43.43
N GLY A 445 8.88 11.97 -44.41
CA GLY A 445 9.50 10.99 -45.27
C GLY A 445 10.72 11.63 -45.91
N GLY A 446 11.82 10.93 -45.80
CA GLY A 446 13.06 11.20 -46.51
C GLY A 446 13.69 9.83 -46.80
N THR A 447 13.37 9.32 -47.99
CA THR A 447 14.12 8.29 -48.68
C THR A 447 15.60 8.67 -48.73
N TYR A 448 16.47 7.84 -48.17
CA TYR A 448 17.78 7.52 -48.75
C TYR A 448 18.15 6.10 -48.38
#